data_037b25317a0c750de414f4d68369ff62
#
_entry.id   037b25317a0c750de414f4d68369ff62
#
_cell.length_a   1.000
_cell.length_b   1.000
_cell.length_c   1.000
_cell.angle_alpha   90.00
_cell.angle_beta   90.00
_cell.angle_gamma   90.00
#
_symmetry.space_group_name_H-M   'P 1'
#
loop_
_entity.id
_entity.type
_entity.pdbx_description
1 polymer ?
#
loop_
_entity_poly.entity_id
_entity_poly.type
_entity_poly.pdbx_seq_one_letter_code
_entity_poly.pdbx_strand_id
1 'polypeptide(L)'
;MRVLQGAPGGAMRCADTPVSTRALSAGRVVDAGLLGHALESLLSANGITGTRAMFAASDAIATFRVLTFPAGTPDADVDAAVTAELPLGDARLGIRQIEIANGHDGRTVYAIVWDRSQVEAISTAAKEAGLKAAVVDLKSLCVARAVPMRSYLICDLTAEPCEVVLIDDRIPRVRHTFSVEAKSDVAAALAGELKPVLSFYRGAGTNGFDSEAPILLRSEQPMAPEDIRRLEQLTGHPVDVVPRPQRIDPGIDHSHYLTCIGLGMRRHM
;
A
#
# COMPACT_ATOMS: atom_id res chain seq x y z
N MET A 1 3.98 12.53 -6.60
CA MET A 1 4.87 12.26 -5.45
C MET A 1 4.41 13.09 -4.28
N ARG A 2 4.39 12.51 -3.07
CA ARG A 2 3.93 13.20 -1.85
C ARG A 2 5.00 13.09 -0.78
N VAL A 3 5.23 14.17 -0.07
CA VAL A 3 6.23 14.25 1.02
C VAL A 3 5.55 14.75 2.29
N LEU A 4 5.90 14.15 3.41
CA LEU A 4 5.49 14.57 4.74
C LEU A 4 6.73 14.65 5.62
N GLN A 5 7.00 15.81 6.20
CA GLN A 5 8.05 16.04 7.19
C GLN A 5 7.43 16.32 8.56
N GLY A 6 7.96 15.70 9.59
CA GLY A 6 7.49 15.86 10.97
C GLY A 6 7.21 14.52 11.64
N ALA A 7 6.73 14.57 12.84
CA ALA A 7 6.37 13.40 13.63
C ALA A 7 4.91 13.49 14.11
N PRO A 8 4.23 12.36 14.33
CA PRO A 8 2.90 12.34 14.91
C PRO A 8 2.85 13.10 16.25
N GLY A 9 1.91 14.05 16.38
CA GLY A 9 1.77 14.91 17.55
C GLY A 9 2.63 16.19 17.55
N GLY A 10 3.45 16.40 16.51
CA GLY A 10 4.23 17.62 16.27
C GLY A 10 3.75 18.40 15.05
N ALA A 11 4.37 19.55 14.81
CA ALA A 11 4.12 20.30 13.58
C ALA A 11 4.58 19.50 12.37
N MET A 12 3.72 19.44 11.34
CA MET A 12 3.97 18.72 10.12
C MET A 12 4.01 19.67 8.93
N ARG A 13 4.90 19.40 7.97
CA ARG A 13 4.92 20.04 6.65
C ARG A 13 4.62 18.99 5.60
N CYS A 14 3.79 19.33 4.65
CA CYS A 14 3.45 18.45 3.54
C CYS A 14 3.60 19.18 2.21
N ALA A 15 3.98 18.42 1.20
CA ALA A 15 4.08 18.91 -0.16
C ALA A 15 3.83 17.76 -1.13
N ASP A 16 3.32 18.08 -2.31
CA ASP A 16 3.17 17.12 -3.40
C ASP A 16 3.43 17.76 -4.76
N THR A 17 3.73 16.90 -5.72
CA THR A 17 3.91 17.28 -7.12
C THR A 17 3.57 16.10 -8.02
N PRO A 18 2.98 16.33 -9.20
CA PRO A 18 2.93 15.30 -10.22
C PRO A 18 4.34 14.88 -10.63
N VAL A 19 4.50 13.62 -11.01
CA VAL A 19 5.77 13.06 -11.49
C VAL A 19 5.60 12.66 -12.95
N SER A 20 6.56 13.01 -13.79
CA SER A 20 6.57 12.62 -15.18
C SER A 20 6.55 11.09 -15.35
N THR A 21 5.78 10.59 -16.30
CA THR A 21 5.79 9.16 -16.67
C THR A 21 7.15 8.68 -17.17
N ARG A 22 8.04 9.58 -17.57
CA ARG A 22 9.44 9.27 -17.90
C ARG A 22 10.27 8.96 -16.66
N ALA A 23 9.91 9.49 -15.49
CA ALA A 23 10.59 9.22 -14.22
C ALA A 23 9.94 8.05 -13.47
N LEU A 24 8.60 7.99 -13.46
CA LEU A 24 7.82 6.97 -12.74
C LEU A 24 6.63 6.53 -13.60
N SER A 25 6.53 5.26 -13.93
CA SER A 25 5.44 4.71 -14.74
C SER A 25 4.90 3.43 -14.12
N ALA A 26 3.58 3.31 -14.05
CA ALA A 26 2.88 2.16 -13.43
C ALA A 26 3.44 1.76 -12.06
N GLY A 27 3.83 2.73 -11.24
CA GLY A 27 4.39 2.51 -9.91
C GLY A 27 5.85 2.05 -9.88
N ARG A 28 6.53 2.01 -11.03
CA ARG A 28 7.95 1.62 -11.16
C ARG A 28 8.81 2.81 -11.55
N VAL A 29 9.99 2.91 -10.95
CA VAL A 29 10.99 3.93 -11.32
C VAL A 29 11.55 3.57 -12.70
N VAL A 30 11.42 4.50 -13.65
CA VAL A 30 11.93 4.39 -15.02
C VAL A 30 13.27 5.12 -15.12
N ASP A 31 13.36 6.32 -14.53
CA ASP A 31 14.56 7.13 -14.51
C ASP A 31 14.77 7.71 -13.10
N ALA A 32 15.77 7.19 -12.40
CA ALA A 32 16.09 7.59 -11.03
C ALA A 32 16.62 9.02 -10.94
N GLY A 33 17.33 9.49 -11.95
CA GLY A 33 17.84 10.86 -12.02
C GLY A 33 16.70 11.87 -12.14
N LEU A 34 15.79 11.67 -13.08
CA LEU A 34 14.60 12.52 -13.22
C LEU A 34 13.73 12.51 -11.96
N LEU A 35 13.57 11.34 -11.32
CA LEU A 35 12.83 11.25 -10.07
C LEU A 35 13.51 12.01 -8.94
N GLY A 36 14.85 11.91 -8.84
CA GLY A 36 15.66 12.60 -7.85
C GLY A 36 15.58 14.12 -7.99
N HIS A 37 15.70 14.65 -9.21
CA HIS A 37 15.56 16.09 -9.48
C HIS A 37 14.15 16.60 -9.15
N ALA A 38 13.10 15.82 -9.47
CA ALA A 38 11.74 16.19 -9.09
C ALA A 38 11.55 16.24 -7.57
N LEU A 39 12.18 15.31 -6.84
CA LEU A 39 12.18 15.28 -5.38
C LEU A 39 12.94 16.47 -4.79
N GLU A 40 14.13 16.76 -5.27
CA GLU A 40 14.96 17.91 -4.85
C GLU A 40 14.19 19.22 -5.03
N SER A 41 13.60 19.41 -6.21
CA SER A 41 12.79 20.60 -6.53
C SER A 41 11.61 20.75 -5.57
N LEU A 42 10.90 19.66 -5.29
CA LEU A 42 9.76 19.67 -4.35
C LEU A 42 10.20 20.06 -2.94
N LEU A 43 11.29 19.48 -2.45
CA LEU A 43 11.82 19.76 -1.12
C LEU A 43 12.24 21.23 -0.99
N SER A 44 13.02 21.73 -1.96
CA SER A 44 13.53 23.10 -1.99
C SER A 44 12.41 24.13 -2.05
N ALA A 45 11.42 23.92 -2.94
CA ALA A 45 10.29 24.84 -3.11
C ALA A 45 9.42 24.97 -1.85
N ASN A 46 9.40 23.95 -0.98
CA ASN A 46 8.58 23.90 0.23
C ASN A 46 9.38 24.05 1.53
N GLY A 47 10.68 24.37 1.45
CA GLY A 47 11.54 24.52 2.63
C GLY A 47 11.61 23.26 3.49
N ILE A 48 11.46 22.10 2.87
CA ILE A 48 11.59 20.79 3.54
C ILE A 48 13.08 20.43 3.55
N THR A 49 13.64 20.24 4.74
CA THR A 49 15.06 19.97 4.93
C THR A 49 15.29 18.65 5.64
N GLY A 50 16.43 18.01 5.39
CA GLY A 50 16.80 16.76 6.04
C GLY A 50 17.88 16.03 5.24
N THR A 51 18.49 15.03 5.86
CA THR A 51 19.52 14.19 5.24
C THR A 51 19.09 12.73 5.11
N ARG A 52 17.98 12.35 5.71
CA ARG A 52 17.45 10.98 5.71
C ARG A 52 15.94 11.01 5.44
N ALA A 53 15.49 10.08 4.62
CA ALA A 53 14.07 9.92 4.32
C ALA A 53 13.68 8.45 4.32
N MET A 54 12.40 8.20 4.57
CA MET A 54 11.74 6.91 4.35
C MET A 54 10.92 7.02 3.07
N PHE A 55 10.84 5.96 2.32
CA PHE A 55 10.12 5.89 1.05
C PHE A 55 9.06 4.81 1.09
N ALA A 56 7.88 5.11 0.59
CA ALA A 56 6.86 4.11 0.26
C ALA A 56 6.89 3.86 -1.24
N ALA A 57 7.24 2.64 -1.61
CA ALA A 57 7.21 2.17 -2.97
C ALA A 57 5.81 1.65 -3.33
N SER A 58 5.45 1.71 -4.60
CA SER A 58 4.24 1.05 -5.11
C SER A 58 4.33 -0.45 -4.92
N ASP A 59 3.22 -1.10 -4.60
CA ASP A 59 3.13 -2.56 -4.53
C ASP A 59 3.31 -3.23 -5.90
N ALA A 60 3.37 -2.47 -7.00
CA ALA A 60 3.71 -2.98 -8.33
C ALA A 60 5.12 -3.57 -8.43
N ILE A 61 6.01 -3.26 -7.47
CA ILE A 61 7.37 -3.81 -7.42
C ILE A 61 7.47 -5.08 -6.58
N ALA A 62 6.38 -5.56 -6.00
CA ALA A 62 6.39 -6.68 -5.06
C ALA A 62 5.21 -7.62 -5.27
N THR A 63 5.38 -8.83 -4.80
CA THR A 63 4.31 -9.81 -4.60
C THR A 63 4.33 -10.27 -3.15
N PHE A 64 3.16 -10.48 -2.58
CA PHE A 64 3.05 -11.02 -1.23
C PHE A 64 2.08 -12.19 -1.18
N ARG A 65 2.33 -13.12 -0.24
CA ARG A 65 1.53 -14.31 0.02
C ARG A 65 1.44 -14.57 1.52
N VAL A 66 0.34 -15.13 1.93
CA VAL A 66 0.21 -15.76 3.24
C VAL A 66 0.20 -17.26 3.03
N LEU A 67 1.12 -17.93 3.67
CA LEU A 67 1.30 -19.38 3.59
C LEU A 67 1.08 -19.97 4.97
N THR A 68 0.31 -21.05 5.05
CA THR A 68 0.04 -21.77 6.30
C THR A 68 0.66 -23.15 6.22
N PHE A 69 1.37 -23.52 7.26
CA PHE A 69 2.08 -24.79 7.41
C PHE A 69 1.57 -25.54 8.64
N PRO A 70 1.69 -26.86 8.68
CA PRO A 70 1.46 -27.65 9.90
C PRO A 70 2.30 -27.15 11.06
N ALA A 71 1.79 -27.33 12.28
CA ALA A 71 2.57 -27.00 13.48
C ALA A 71 3.88 -27.80 13.50
N GLY A 72 4.97 -27.14 13.90
CA GLY A 72 6.30 -27.75 13.96
C GLY A 72 7.03 -27.91 12.63
N THR A 73 6.50 -27.34 11.51
CA THR A 73 7.22 -27.32 10.23
C THR A 73 8.58 -26.61 10.40
N PRO A 74 9.72 -27.24 10.05
CA PRO A 74 11.04 -26.65 10.15
C PRO A 74 11.19 -25.38 9.31
N ASP A 75 12.04 -24.45 9.73
CA ASP A 75 12.30 -23.20 9.01
C ASP A 75 12.80 -23.45 7.58
N ALA A 76 13.65 -24.46 7.38
CA ALA A 76 14.16 -24.81 6.06
C ALA A 76 13.06 -25.24 5.09
N ASP A 77 12.03 -25.95 5.57
CA ASP A 77 10.90 -26.38 4.75
C ASP A 77 9.97 -25.20 4.43
N VAL A 78 9.79 -24.26 5.38
CA VAL A 78 9.08 -23.01 5.16
C VAL A 78 9.80 -22.18 4.10
N ASP A 79 11.12 -22.01 4.20
CA ASP A 79 11.94 -21.28 3.24
C ASP A 79 11.86 -21.89 1.83
N ALA A 80 11.92 -23.21 1.74
CA ALA A 80 11.79 -23.92 0.47
C ALA A 80 10.40 -23.73 -0.15
N ALA A 81 9.32 -23.84 0.64
CA ALA A 81 7.96 -23.66 0.18
C ALA A 81 7.70 -22.20 -0.25
N VAL A 82 8.14 -21.21 0.52
CA VAL A 82 8.04 -19.80 0.15
C VAL A 82 8.74 -19.54 -1.17
N THR A 83 9.92 -20.14 -1.36
CA THR A 83 10.70 -20.01 -2.61
C THR A 83 9.98 -20.65 -3.80
N ALA A 84 9.32 -21.79 -3.59
CA ALA A 84 8.59 -22.51 -4.63
C ALA A 84 7.28 -21.81 -5.04
N GLU A 85 6.57 -21.22 -4.08
CA GLU A 85 5.29 -20.54 -4.30
C GLU A 85 5.43 -19.14 -4.95
N LEU A 86 6.62 -18.56 -4.88
CA LEU A 86 6.84 -17.21 -5.38
C LEU A 86 7.64 -17.26 -6.70
N PRO A 87 7.30 -16.41 -7.68
CA PRO A 87 7.98 -16.41 -8.99
C PRO A 87 9.41 -15.86 -8.84
N LEU A 88 10.34 -16.73 -8.43
CA LEU A 88 11.75 -16.39 -8.17
C LEU A 88 12.63 -16.62 -9.42
N GLY A 89 12.16 -16.24 -10.58
CA GLY A 89 12.92 -16.43 -11.82
C GLY A 89 14.15 -15.55 -12.01
N ASP A 90 14.44 -14.59 -11.11
CA ASP A 90 15.53 -13.64 -11.28
C ASP A 90 16.32 -13.45 -9.97
N ALA A 91 17.66 -13.49 -10.07
CA ALA A 91 18.60 -13.22 -8.97
C ALA A 91 18.49 -11.82 -8.34
N ARG A 92 17.70 -10.92 -8.94
CA ARG A 92 17.43 -9.56 -8.46
C ARG A 92 16.28 -9.48 -7.47
N LEU A 93 15.65 -10.59 -7.10
CA LEU A 93 14.56 -10.57 -6.15
C LEU A 93 15.07 -10.56 -4.71
N GLY A 94 14.45 -9.73 -3.86
CA GLY A 94 14.58 -9.77 -2.43
C GLY A 94 13.39 -10.51 -1.83
N ILE A 95 13.62 -11.27 -0.75
CA ILE A 95 12.59 -12.00 -0.02
C ILE A 95 12.64 -11.59 1.45
N ARG A 96 11.47 -11.43 2.05
CA ARG A 96 11.31 -11.32 3.48
C ARG A 96 10.12 -12.17 3.92
N GLN A 97 10.31 -12.88 5.01
CA GLN A 97 9.27 -13.64 5.68
C GLN A 97 9.01 -13.05 7.05
N ILE A 98 7.74 -13.03 7.45
CA ILE A 98 7.29 -12.56 8.75
C ILE A 98 6.32 -13.61 9.27
N GLU A 99 6.66 -14.25 10.39
CA GLU A 99 5.73 -15.13 11.08
C GLU A 99 4.62 -14.28 11.69
N ILE A 100 3.38 -14.59 11.36
CA ILE A 100 2.19 -13.85 11.83
C ILE A 100 1.34 -14.65 12.80
N ALA A 101 1.46 -15.97 12.78
CA ALA A 101 0.88 -16.85 13.76
C ALA A 101 1.71 -18.13 13.89
N ASN A 102 1.83 -18.64 15.10
CA ASN A 102 2.45 -19.94 15.39
C ASN A 102 1.77 -20.54 16.62
N GLY A 103 1.14 -21.70 16.46
CA GLY A 103 0.38 -22.34 17.53
C GLY A 103 0.00 -23.78 17.19
N HIS A 104 -0.92 -24.33 17.97
CA HIS A 104 -1.41 -25.70 17.77
C HIS A 104 -2.06 -25.92 16.40
N ASP A 105 -2.70 -24.88 15.84
CA ASP A 105 -3.42 -24.95 14.57
C ASP A 105 -2.50 -24.79 13.35
N GLY A 106 -1.21 -24.53 13.57
CA GLY A 106 -0.23 -24.37 12.50
C GLY A 106 0.61 -23.10 12.61
N ARG A 107 1.50 -22.94 11.64
CA ARG A 107 2.41 -21.82 11.48
C ARG A 107 2.00 -21.02 10.24
N THR A 108 1.74 -19.73 10.39
CA THR A 108 1.36 -18.86 9.29
C THR A 108 2.44 -17.80 9.05
N VAL A 109 2.91 -17.72 7.82
CA VAL A 109 3.99 -16.83 7.39
C VAL A 109 3.48 -15.87 6.32
N TYR A 110 3.75 -14.59 6.50
CA TYR A 110 3.58 -13.57 5.47
C TYR A 110 4.89 -13.40 4.71
N ALA A 111 4.89 -13.81 3.47
CA ALA A 111 6.06 -13.73 2.59
C ALA A 111 5.91 -12.58 1.60
N ILE A 112 6.96 -11.77 1.47
CA ILE A 112 7.06 -10.64 0.54
C ILE A 112 8.27 -10.87 -0.34
N VAL A 113 8.06 -10.77 -1.66
CA VAL A 113 9.12 -10.75 -2.66
C VAL A 113 9.07 -9.44 -3.42
N TRP A 114 10.21 -8.80 -3.61
CA TRP A 114 10.29 -7.53 -4.32
C TRP A 114 11.43 -7.47 -5.32
N ASP A 115 11.30 -6.61 -6.30
CA ASP A 115 12.35 -6.29 -7.27
C ASP A 115 13.41 -5.38 -6.61
N ARG A 116 14.62 -5.92 -6.36
CA ARG A 116 15.73 -5.17 -5.76
C ARG A 116 16.15 -3.99 -6.62
N SER A 117 16.08 -4.10 -7.95
CA SER A 117 16.47 -3.02 -8.85
C SER A 117 15.62 -1.77 -8.65
N GLN A 118 14.34 -1.94 -8.30
CA GLN A 118 13.44 -0.83 -8.00
C GLN A 118 13.77 -0.16 -6.65
N VAL A 119 14.17 -0.93 -5.65
CA VAL A 119 14.63 -0.39 -4.35
C VAL A 119 15.95 0.37 -4.54
N GLU A 120 16.86 -0.14 -5.37
CA GLU A 120 18.12 0.53 -5.73
C GLU A 120 17.85 1.82 -6.51
N ALA A 121 16.91 1.83 -7.45
CA ALA A 121 16.52 3.01 -8.19
C ALA A 121 15.91 4.10 -7.29
N ILE A 122 15.08 3.74 -6.31
CA ILE A 122 14.56 4.65 -5.29
C ILE A 122 15.71 5.23 -4.45
N SER A 123 16.67 4.39 -4.06
CA SER A 123 17.83 4.82 -3.28
C SER A 123 18.74 5.76 -4.07
N THR A 124 18.89 5.53 -5.36
CA THR A 124 19.60 6.42 -6.28
C THR A 124 18.89 7.76 -6.41
N ALA A 125 17.58 7.77 -6.65
CA ALA A 125 16.77 8.99 -6.70
C ALA A 125 16.85 9.80 -5.39
N ALA A 126 16.85 9.12 -4.24
CA ALA A 126 17.04 9.77 -2.95
C ALA A 126 18.41 10.46 -2.87
N LYS A 127 19.49 9.78 -3.30
CA LYS A 127 20.85 10.32 -3.32
C LYS A 127 20.98 11.54 -4.22
N GLU A 128 20.39 11.52 -5.41
CA GLU A 128 20.32 12.67 -6.34
C GLU A 128 19.64 13.89 -5.68
N ALA A 129 18.63 13.64 -4.84
CA ALA A 129 17.95 14.69 -4.05
C ALA A 129 18.69 15.07 -2.75
N GLY A 130 19.95 14.66 -2.55
CA GLY A 130 20.72 14.94 -1.34
C GLY A 130 20.27 14.18 -0.09
N LEU A 131 19.48 13.11 -0.24
CA LEU A 131 18.92 12.33 0.86
C LEU A 131 19.56 10.94 0.94
N LYS A 132 19.58 10.37 2.13
CA LYS A 132 19.82 8.93 2.34
C LYS A 132 18.49 8.21 2.53
N ALA A 133 18.18 7.22 1.69
CA ALA A 133 17.07 6.32 1.90
C ALA A 133 17.35 5.46 3.14
N ALA A 134 16.62 5.72 4.22
CA ALA A 134 16.75 4.97 5.47
C ALA A 134 15.92 3.71 5.47
N VAL A 135 14.77 3.76 4.79
CA VAL A 135 13.79 2.67 4.66
C VAL A 135 13.11 2.81 3.30
N VAL A 136 12.89 1.69 2.65
CA VAL A 136 11.90 1.55 1.57
C VAL A 136 10.88 0.52 2.02
N ASP A 137 9.62 0.89 2.00
CA ASP A 137 8.50 0.04 2.44
C ASP A 137 7.42 -0.01 1.36
N LEU A 138 6.47 -0.93 1.44
CA LEU A 138 5.37 -1.04 0.48
C LEU A 138 4.20 -0.12 0.85
N LYS A 139 3.54 0.43 -0.16
CA LYS A 139 2.37 1.32 0.00
C LYS A 139 1.27 0.66 0.84
N SER A 140 0.92 -0.59 0.54
CA SER A 140 -0.13 -1.32 1.26
C SER A 140 0.20 -1.53 2.74
N LEU A 141 1.47 -1.82 3.08
CA LEU A 141 1.92 -1.94 4.46
C LEU A 141 1.87 -0.59 5.22
N CYS A 142 2.17 0.51 4.52
CA CYS A 142 2.01 1.84 5.09
C CYS A 142 0.54 2.14 5.39
N VAL A 143 -0.34 1.87 4.45
CA VAL A 143 -1.80 2.04 4.61
C VAL A 143 -2.32 1.19 5.75
N ALA A 144 -1.92 -0.09 5.85
CA ALA A 144 -2.34 -0.99 6.92
C ALA A 144 -1.96 -0.49 8.34
N ARG A 145 -0.87 0.31 8.44
CA ARG A 145 -0.48 0.94 9.71
C ARG A 145 -1.26 2.22 10.00
N ALA A 146 -1.60 2.98 8.96
CA ALA A 146 -2.27 4.27 9.12
C ALA A 146 -3.76 4.12 9.48
N VAL A 147 -4.44 3.14 8.90
CA VAL A 147 -5.87 2.90 9.15
C VAL A 147 -6.04 2.16 10.48
N PRO A 148 -6.82 2.68 11.45
CA PRO A 148 -6.95 2.09 12.78
C PRO A 148 -7.96 0.93 12.84
N MET A 149 -8.12 0.21 11.74
CA MET A 149 -9.01 -0.95 11.60
C MET A 149 -8.20 -2.22 11.33
N ARG A 150 -8.77 -3.38 11.66
CA ARG A 150 -8.10 -4.67 11.43
C ARG A 150 -8.33 -5.20 10.03
N SER A 151 -9.57 -5.14 9.57
CA SER A 151 -9.99 -5.71 8.30
C SER A 151 -10.83 -4.71 7.52
N TYR A 152 -10.48 -4.47 6.27
CA TYR A 152 -11.15 -3.55 5.36
C TYR A 152 -10.62 -3.72 3.93
N LEU A 153 -11.41 -3.29 2.95
CA LEU A 153 -10.88 -3.00 1.62
C LEU A 153 -10.54 -1.51 1.53
N ILE A 154 -9.44 -1.16 0.92
CA ILE A 154 -9.19 0.22 0.51
C ILE A 154 -9.18 0.32 -1.01
N CYS A 155 -10.03 1.20 -1.53
CA CYS A 155 -10.12 1.52 -2.95
C CYS A 155 -9.49 2.90 -3.19
N ASP A 156 -8.30 2.92 -3.77
CA ASP A 156 -7.54 4.13 -4.06
C ASP A 156 -7.79 4.59 -5.49
N LEU A 157 -8.59 5.63 -5.63
CA LEU A 157 -8.98 6.27 -6.89
C LEU A 157 -8.15 7.54 -7.19
N THR A 158 -7.11 7.82 -6.38
CA THR A 158 -6.29 9.04 -6.53
C THR A 158 -5.16 8.91 -7.54
N ALA A 159 -5.01 7.76 -8.18
CA ALA A 159 -3.99 7.48 -9.17
C ALA A 159 -4.54 6.58 -10.28
N GLU A 160 -3.90 6.63 -11.44
CA GLU A 160 -4.19 5.76 -12.56
C GLU A 160 -2.94 4.88 -12.83
N PRO A 161 -3.09 3.56 -12.84
CA PRO A 161 -4.30 2.81 -12.57
C PRO A 161 -4.76 2.93 -11.11
N CYS A 162 -6.07 2.83 -10.90
CA CYS A 162 -6.68 2.71 -9.59
C CYS A 162 -6.27 1.39 -8.92
N GLU A 163 -6.36 1.35 -7.61
CA GLU A 163 -5.92 0.17 -6.86
C GLU A 163 -6.91 -0.18 -5.76
N VAL A 164 -7.18 -1.46 -5.61
CA VAL A 164 -7.84 -1.98 -4.41
C VAL A 164 -6.91 -2.92 -3.67
N VAL A 165 -6.86 -2.77 -2.35
CA VAL A 165 -6.12 -3.68 -1.46
C VAL A 165 -7.07 -4.19 -0.40
N LEU A 166 -7.21 -5.51 -0.31
CA LEU A 166 -7.87 -6.17 0.81
C LEU A 166 -6.86 -6.34 1.93
N ILE A 167 -7.16 -5.76 3.07
CA ILE A 167 -6.39 -5.88 4.30
C ILE A 167 -7.22 -6.67 5.29
N ASP A 168 -6.65 -7.74 5.81
CA ASP A 168 -7.27 -8.58 6.83
C ASP A 168 -6.28 -8.85 7.95
N ASP A 169 -6.75 -8.62 9.18
CA ASP A 169 -5.92 -8.63 10.39
C ASP A 169 -4.66 -7.73 10.28
N ARG A 170 -4.84 -6.53 9.69
CA ARG A 170 -3.77 -5.54 9.40
C ARG A 170 -2.70 -6.01 8.41
N ILE A 171 -2.98 -7.08 7.67
CA ILE A 171 -2.06 -7.65 6.68
C ILE A 171 -2.68 -7.49 5.29
N PRO A 172 -1.97 -6.87 4.33
CA PRO A 172 -2.41 -6.88 2.94
C PRO A 172 -2.46 -8.30 2.39
N ARG A 173 -3.63 -8.75 1.95
CA ARG A 173 -3.88 -10.12 1.46
C ARG A 173 -3.97 -10.19 -0.04
N VAL A 174 -4.71 -9.28 -0.62
CA VAL A 174 -4.98 -9.24 -2.06
C VAL A 174 -4.80 -7.83 -2.55
N ARG A 175 -4.18 -7.70 -3.71
CA ARG A 175 -4.06 -6.44 -4.44
C ARG A 175 -4.59 -6.64 -5.85
N HIS A 176 -5.39 -5.70 -6.31
CA HIS A 176 -5.89 -5.64 -7.67
C HIS A 176 -5.78 -4.21 -8.21
N THR A 177 -5.42 -4.07 -9.48
CA THR A 177 -5.35 -2.78 -10.16
C THR A 177 -6.30 -2.75 -11.33
N PHE A 178 -6.94 -1.61 -11.54
CA PHE A 178 -7.95 -1.42 -12.58
C PHE A 178 -7.96 0.03 -13.05
N SER A 179 -8.60 0.28 -14.19
CA SER A 179 -8.84 1.63 -14.69
C SER A 179 -10.32 1.93 -14.67
N VAL A 180 -10.68 3.10 -14.15
CA VAL A 180 -12.07 3.56 -14.18
C VAL A 180 -12.24 4.41 -15.43
N GLU A 181 -12.90 3.83 -16.45
CA GLU A 181 -13.40 4.66 -17.54
C GLU A 181 -14.49 5.60 -17.00
N ALA A 182 -14.57 6.80 -17.55
CA ALA A 182 -15.64 7.76 -17.23
C ALA A 182 -17.00 7.17 -17.68
N LYS A 183 -17.58 6.29 -16.84
CA LYS A 183 -18.87 5.63 -17.06
C LYS A 183 -19.96 6.41 -16.36
N SER A 184 -21.17 6.33 -16.87
CA SER A 184 -22.36 6.94 -16.28
C SER A 184 -22.75 6.33 -14.91
N ASP A 185 -22.23 5.14 -14.57
CA ASP A 185 -22.51 4.41 -13.32
C ASP A 185 -21.19 3.99 -12.64
N VAL A 186 -20.65 4.91 -11.86
CA VAL A 186 -19.40 4.71 -11.12
C VAL A 186 -19.53 3.60 -10.09
N ALA A 187 -20.66 3.51 -9.38
CA ALA A 187 -20.88 2.49 -8.35
C ALA A 187 -20.89 1.07 -8.95
N ALA A 188 -21.56 0.87 -10.09
CA ALA A 188 -21.55 -0.42 -10.77
C ALA A 188 -20.16 -0.79 -11.31
N ALA A 189 -19.44 0.18 -11.85
CA ALA A 189 -18.07 -0.04 -12.32
C ALA A 189 -17.15 -0.49 -11.18
N LEU A 190 -17.17 0.22 -10.05
CA LEU A 190 -16.39 -0.15 -8.86
C LEU A 190 -16.81 -1.51 -8.30
N ALA A 191 -18.11 -1.79 -8.17
CA ALA A 191 -18.58 -3.07 -7.71
C ALA A 191 -18.11 -4.22 -8.61
N GLY A 192 -18.01 -3.98 -9.91
CA GLY A 192 -17.46 -4.94 -10.88
C GLY A 192 -16.00 -5.32 -10.58
N GLU A 193 -15.19 -4.37 -10.11
CA GLU A 193 -13.79 -4.58 -9.76
C GLU A 193 -13.61 -5.16 -8.34
N LEU A 194 -14.48 -4.81 -7.41
CA LEU A 194 -14.39 -5.23 -6.01
C LEU A 194 -14.91 -6.68 -5.78
N LYS A 195 -15.98 -7.08 -6.45
CA LYS A 195 -16.57 -8.43 -6.31
C LYS A 195 -15.59 -9.57 -6.60
N PRO A 196 -14.77 -9.53 -7.67
CA PRO A 196 -13.77 -10.56 -7.91
C PRO A 196 -12.74 -10.66 -6.77
N VAL A 197 -12.31 -9.54 -6.19
CA VAL A 197 -11.37 -9.50 -5.06
C VAL A 197 -11.97 -10.18 -3.82
N LEU A 198 -13.21 -9.85 -3.48
CA LEU A 198 -13.96 -10.46 -2.37
C LEU A 198 -14.18 -11.95 -2.58
N SER A 199 -14.56 -12.34 -3.81
CA SER A 199 -14.80 -13.74 -4.16
C SER A 199 -13.54 -14.57 -4.13
N PHE A 200 -12.43 -14.02 -4.66
CA PHE A 200 -11.11 -14.68 -4.63
C PHE A 200 -10.67 -14.94 -3.19
N TYR A 201 -10.84 -13.96 -2.31
CA TYR A 201 -10.42 -14.10 -0.92
C TYR A 201 -11.25 -15.15 -0.17
N ARG A 202 -12.55 -15.24 -0.43
CA ARG A 202 -13.43 -16.30 0.14
C ARG A 202 -13.03 -17.69 -0.35
N GLY A 203 -12.62 -17.82 -1.60
CA GLY A 203 -12.17 -19.10 -2.19
C GLY A 203 -10.81 -19.60 -1.72
N ALA A 204 -9.98 -18.73 -1.10
CA ALA A 204 -8.62 -19.04 -0.68
C ALA A 204 -8.51 -19.82 0.64
N GLY A 205 -9.57 -20.51 1.09
CA GLY A 205 -9.56 -21.33 2.31
C GLY A 205 -9.54 -20.53 3.62
N THR A 206 -9.86 -19.24 3.54
CA THR A 206 -10.04 -18.37 4.70
C THR A 206 -11.50 -18.51 5.22
N ASN A 207 -11.73 -18.11 6.49
CA ASN A 207 -13.10 -18.04 7.05
C ASN A 207 -13.98 -16.99 6.34
N GLY A 208 -13.53 -16.47 5.21
CA GLY A 208 -14.14 -15.38 4.46
C GLY A 208 -13.73 -14.01 5.00
N PHE A 209 -13.97 -13.00 4.18
CA PHE A 209 -13.82 -11.62 4.61
C PHE A 209 -15.07 -11.21 5.39
N ASP A 210 -14.89 -10.56 6.54
CA ASP A 210 -15.98 -10.14 7.40
C ASP A 210 -16.95 -9.22 6.62
N SER A 211 -18.23 -9.59 6.58
CA SER A 211 -19.26 -8.80 5.88
C SER A 211 -19.45 -7.40 6.45
N GLU A 212 -19.08 -7.19 7.71
CA GLU A 212 -19.10 -5.88 8.36
C GLU A 212 -17.84 -5.04 8.09
N ALA A 213 -16.81 -5.67 7.49
CA ALA A 213 -15.60 -4.95 7.14
C ALA A 213 -15.89 -3.94 6.02
N PRO A 214 -15.55 -2.65 6.20
CA PRO A 214 -15.91 -1.61 5.24
C PRO A 214 -15.03 -1.60 4.01
N ILE A 215 -15.58 -1.03 2.94
CA ILE A 215 -14.85 -0.54 1.79
C ILE A 215 -14.51 0.92 2.05
N LEU A 216 -13.23 1.24 2.21
CA LEU A 216 -12.75 2.59 2.41
C LEU A 216 -12.41 3.22 1.06
N LEU A 217 -13.10 4.29 0.72
CA LEU A 217 -12.85 5.04 -0.50
C LEU A 217 -11.81 6.14 -0.26
N ARG A 218 -10.84 6.20 -1.14
CA ARG A 218 -9.85 7.25 -1.23
C ARG A 218 -9.90 7.87 -2.62
N SER A 219 -10.44 9.06 -2.72
CA SER A 219 -10.59 9.80 -3.98
C SER A 219 -10.30 11.28 -3.77
N GLU A 220 -9.94 11.99 -4.84
CA GLU A 220 -9.76 13.45 -4.81
C GLU A 220 -11.11 14.18 -4.71
N GLN A 221 -12.16 13.59 -5.27
CA GLN A 221 -13.51 14.11 -5.19
C GLN A 221 -14.41 13.14 -4.40
N PRO A 222 -15.21 13.63 -3.45
CA PRO A 222 -16.17 12.80 -2.75
C PRO A 222 -17.14 12.12 -3.75
N MET A 223 -17.40 10.84 -3.52
CA MET A 223 -18.46 10.13 -4.24
C MET A 223 -19.83 10.65 -3.79
N ALA A 224 -20.77 10.72 -4.73
CA ALA A 224 -22.14 11.14 -4.41
C ALA A 224 -22.81 10.14 -3.43
N PRO A 225 -23.64 10.63 -2.46
CA PRO A 225 -24.27 9.76 -1.48
C PRO A 225 -25.13 8.63 -2.08
N GLU A 226 -25.76 8.85 -3.22
CA GLU A 226 -26.49 7.84 -3.99
C GLU A 226 -25.60 6.74 -4.53
N ASP A 227 -24.40 7.08 -5.02
CA ASP A 227 -23.43 6.11 -5.52
C ASP A 227 -22.83 5.29 -4.38
N ILE A 228 -22.60 5.90 -3.22
CA ILE A 228 -22.17 5.20 -2.00
C ILE A 228 -23.20 4.13 -1.63
N ARG A 229 -24.48 4.52 -1.47
CA ARG A 229 -25.56 3.59 -1.13
C ARG A 229 -25.71 2.46 -2.17
N ARG A 230 -25.55 2.80 -3.45
CA ARG A 230 -25.59 1.83 -4.53
C ARG A 230 -24.43 0.85 -4.47
N LEU A 231 -23.23 1.34 -4.19
CA LEU A 231 -22.03 0.49 -4.02
C LEU A 231 -22.18 -0.47 -2.85
N GLU A 232 -22.72 0.00 -1.70
CA GLU A 232 -23.07 -0.85 -0.55
C GLU A 232 -24.04 -1.96 -0.93
N GLN A 233 -25.13 -1.63 -1.63
CA GLN A 233 -26.11 -2.61 -2.10
C GLN A 233 -25.49 -3.63 -3.05
N LEU A 234 -24.60 -3.20 -3.94
CA LEU A 234 -23.99 -4.07 -4.94
C LEU A 234 -22.92 -4.99 -4.36
N THR A 235 -22.20 -4.54 -3.34
CA THR A 235 -21.07 -5.29 -2.73
C THR A 235 -21.49 -6.07 -1.48
N GLY A 236 -22.53 -5.62 -0.78
CA GLY A 236 -22.95 -6.14 0.51
C GLY A 236 -22.03 -5.74 1.68
N HIS A 237 -21.19 -4.72 1.48
CA HIS A 237 -20.27 -4.19 2.49
C HIS A 237 -20.55 -2.71 2.76
N PRO A 238 -20.38 -2.21 4.00
CA PRO A 238 -20.44 -0.79 4.30
C PRO A 238 -19.38 -0.02 3.48
N VAL A 239 -19.71 1.18 3.04
CA VAL A 239 -18.79 2.05 2.30
C VAL A 239 -18.56 3.32 3.09
N ASP A 240 -17.29 3.66 3.34
CA ASP A 240 -16.91 4.82 4.14
C ASP A 240 -15.68 5.52 3.55
N VAL A 241 -15.38 6.69 4.05
CA VAL A 241 -14.13 7.38 3.78
C VAL A 241 -13.02 6.88 4.70
N VAL A 242 -11.77 7.07 4.29
CA VAL A 242 -10.62 6.69 5.12
C VAL A 242 -10.67 7.43 6.47
N PRO A 243 -10.73 6.71 7.60
CA PRO A 243 -10.78 7.34 8.93
C PRO A 243 -9.48 8.08 9.24
N ARG A 244 -9.60 9.20 9.95
CA ARG A 244 -8.42 9.98 10.36
C ARG A 244 -7.57 9.19 11.36
N PRO A 245 -6.27 8.97 11.09
CA PRO A 245 -5.36 8.39 12.06
C PRO A 245 -5.22 9.29 13.29
N GLN A 246 -5.02 8.67 14.46
CA GLN A 246 -4.80 9.42 15.70
C GLN A 246 -3.48 10.22 15.65
N ARG A 247 -3.44 11.37 16.33
CA ARG A 247 -2.28 12.25 16.49
C ARG A 247 -1.74 12.87 15.20
N ILE A 248 -2.58 12.99 14.19
CA ILE A 248 -2.24 13.73 12.97
C ILE A 248 -2.80 15.13 13.05
N ASP A 249 -1.97 16.12 12.71
CA ASP A 249 -2.35 17.53 12.66
C ASP A 249 -3.65 17.71 11.87
N PRO A 250 -4.69 18.36 12.45
CA PRO A 250 -5.95 18.57 11.78
C PRO A 250 -5.84 19.30 10.43
N GLY A 251 -4.80 20.12 10.23
CA GLY A 251 -4.55 20.83 8.98
C GLY A 251 -4.01 19.94 7.85
N ILE A 252 -3.61 18.69 8.14
CA ILE A 252 -3.15 17.76 7.11
C ILE A 252 -4.33 17.01 6.52
N ASP A 253 -4.42 16.97 5.20
CA ASP A 253 -5.31 16.05 4.49
C ASP A 253 -4.79 14.62 4.68
N HIS A 254 -5.37 13.94 5.69
CA HIS A 254 -4.92 12.60 6.05
C HIS A 254 -5.18 11.55 4.97
N SER A 255 -6.23 11.72 4.17
CA SER A 255 -6.52 10.82 3.05
C SER A 255 -5.46 10.98 1.96
N HIS A 256 -5.14 12.22 1.58
CA HIS A 256 -4.12 12.51 0.56
C HIS A 256 -2.72 12.03 0.99
N TYR A 257 -2.34 12.20 2.27
CA TYR A 257 -1.02 11.82 2.80
C TYR A 257 -1.03 10.48 3.56
N LEU A 258 -2.06 9.65 3.44
CA LEU A 258 -2.26 8.40 4.19
C LEU A 258 -1.02 7.49 4.18
N THR A 259 -0.45 7.28 3.01
CA THR A 259 0.75 6.45 2.84
C THR A 259 1.97 7.03 3.58
N CYS A 260 2.18 8.34 3.51
CA CYS A 260 3.26 9.03 4.22
C CYS A 260 3.07 8.93 5.74
N ILE A 261 1.84 9.10 6.21
CA ILE A 261 1.48 8.96 7.63
C ILE A 261 1.81 7.56 8.12
N GLY A 262 1.36 6.52 7.41
CA GLY A 262 1.62 5.13 7.78
C GLY A 262 3.10 4.73 7.70
N LEU A 263 3.86 5.35 6.79
CA LEU A 263 5.30 5.20 6.73
C LEU A 263 5.97 5.79 7.98
N GLY A 264 5.54 6.98 8.42
CA GLY A 264 6.01 7.61 9.65
C GLY A 264 5.61 6.89 10.94
N MET A 265 4.54 6.08 10.90
CA MET A 265 4.11 5.25 12.03
C MET A 265 4.92 3.94 12.17
N ARG A 266 5.84 3.67 11.26
CA ARG A 266 6.72 2.52 11.36
C ARG A 266 7.58 2.65 12.61
N ARG A 267 7.42 1.71 13.55
CA ARG A 267 8.32 1.61 14.70
C ARG A 267 9.69 1.16 14.20
N HIS A 268 10.74 1.81 14.64
CA HIS A 268 12.09 1.31 14.45
C HIS A 268 12.21 0.00 15.24
N MET A 269 12.24 -1.13 14.52
CA MET A 269 12.65 -2.41 15.08
C MET A 269 14.16 -2.49 15.07
#